data_0ea2a31e618abc33b1b61a59b10d52a3
#
_entry.id   0ea2a31e618abc33b1b61a59b10d52a3
#
_cell.length_a   1.000
_cell.length_b   1.000
_cell.length_c   1.000
_cell.angle_alpha   90.00
_cell.angle_beta   90.00
_cell.angle_gamma   90.00
#
_symmetry.space_group_name_H-M   'P 1'
#
loop_
_entity.id
_entity.type
_entity.pdbx_description
1 polymer ?
#
loop_
_entity_poly.entity_id
_entity_poly.type
_entity_poly.pdbx_seq_one_letter_code
_entity_poly.pdbx_strand_id
1 'polypeptide(L)'
;NYASDMTRTVFIGEVSDRAREIYDIVCEANRRGIEAAKPGNRMCDVDLAARNYIEEKGYGQDCTHRTGHSIGLEDHEFGDVSSVNTDIIKVGQCFSVEPGIYLPDENIGVRIEDLVLITEDGCEVLNDYTKELIVVPEE
;
A
#
# COMPACT_ATOMS: atom_id res chain seq x y z
N ASN A 1 -7.67 4.01 22.98
CA ASN A 1 -6.71 3.18 22.23
C ASN A 1 -7.13 3.12 20.77
N TYR A 2 -6.29 3.61 19.86
CA TYR A 2 -6.49 3.48 18.42
C TYR A 2 -5.78 2.24 17.90
N ALA A 3 -6.35 1.60 16.87
CA ALA A 3 -5.73 0.49 16.18
C ALA A 3 -4.51 0.97 15.37
N SER A 4 -3.57 0.05 15.13
CA SER A 4 -2.42 0.26 14.25
C SER A 4 -2.33 -0.90 13.27
N ASP A 5 -1.90 -0.61 12.05
CA ASP A 5 -1.77 -1.60 10.99
C ASP A 5 -0.52 -1.31 10.16
N MET A 6 0.20 -2.35 9.80
CA MET A 6 1.39 -2.25 8.95
C MET A 6 1.70 -3.61 8.34
N THR A 7 2.08 -3.61 7.08
CA THR A 7 2.60 -4.81 6.41
C THR A 7 3.95 -4.51 5.78
N ARG A 8 4.88 -5.44 5.97
CA ARG A 8 6.15 -5.52 5.22
C ARG A 8 6.33 -6.94 4.72
N THR A 9 6.98 -7.08 3.59
CA THR A 9 7.35 -8.37 3.04
C THR A 9 8.84 -8.57 3.24
N VAL A 10 9.22 -9.71 3.81
CA VAL A 10 10.60 -10.14 3.97
C VAL A 10 10.82 -11.45 3.23
N PHE A 11 12.04 -11.69 2.78
CA PHE A 11 12.41 -12.91 2.08
C PHE A 11 13.34 -13.74 2.94
N ILE A 12 13.22 -15.06 2.85
CA ILE A 12 14.10 -16.01 3.54
C ILE A 12 14.96 -16.71 2.50
N GLY A 13 16.27 -16.75 2.75
CA GLY A 13 17.23 -17.36 1.85
C GLY A 13 17.59 -16.47 0.65
N GLU A 14 17.61 -17.03 -0.54
CA GLU A 14 17.93 -16.30 -1.76
C GLU A 14 16.70 -15.59 -2.33
N VAL A 15 16.89 -14.33 -2.74
CA VAL A 15 15.87 -13.54 -3.45
C VAL A 15 16.18 -13.56 -4.93
N SER A 16 15.25 -14.08 -5.74
CA SER A 16 15.39 -14.06 -7.20
C SER A 16 15.30 -12.61 -7.71
N ASP A 17 15.87 -12.35 -8.89
CA ASP A 17 15.74 -11.06 -9.57
C ASP A 17 14.26 -10.73 -9.83
N ARG A 18 13.46 -11.74 -10.13
CA ARG A 18 12.01 -11.63 -10.31
C ARG A 18 11.31 -11.13 -9.04
N ALA A 19 11.60 -11.74 -7.89
CA ALA A 19 11.01 -11.33 -6.61
C ALA A 19 11.43 -9.92 -6.22
N ARG A 20 12.67 -9.55 -6.48
CA ARG A 20 13.20 -8.19 -6.25
C ARG A 20 12.50 -7.16 -7.13
N GLU A 21 12.28 -7.47 -8.40
CA GLU A 21 11.53 -6.61 -9.33
C GLU A 21 10.10 -6.37 -8.81
N ILE A 22 9.40 -7.43 -8.41
CA ILE A 22 8.04 -7.32 -7.86
C ILE A 22 8.02 -6.47 -6.58
N TYR A 23 8.99 -6.68 -5.69
CA TYR A 23 9.13 -5.86 -4.47
C TYR A 23 9.28 -4.37 -4.80
N ASP A 24 10.15 -4.02 -5.73
CA ASP A 24 10.42 -2.63 -6.11
C ASP A 24 9.18 -1.99 -6.74
N ILE A 25 8.41 -2.73 -7.54
CA ILE A 25 7.15 -2.24 -8.12
C ILE A 25 6.12 -1.94 -7.03
N VAL A 26 5.95 -2.83 -6.06
CA VAL A 26 5.01 -2.62 -4.94
C VAL A 26 5.46 -1.44 -4.06
N CYS A 27 6.76 -1.32 -3.80
CA CYS A 27 7.31 -0.20 -3.05
C CYS A 27 7.02 1.15 -3.73
N GLU A 28 7.22 1.24 -5.03
CA GLU A 28 6.91 2.46 -5.80
C GLU A 28 5.41 2.72 -5.88
N ALA A 29 4.58 1.69 -6.02
CA ALA A 29 3.12 1.82 -5.98
C ALA A 29 2.65 2.38 -4.63
N ASN A 30 3.20 1.88 -3.52
CA ASN A 30 2.93 2.41 -2.17
C ASN A 30 3.30 3.89 -2.06
N ARG A 31 4.49 4.27 -2.54
CA ARG A 31 4.95 5.67 -2.56
C ARG A 31 3.98 6.58 -3.34
N ARG A 32 3.53 6.14 -4.51
CA ARG A 32 2.61 6.91 -5.35
C ARG A 32 1.23 7.05 -4.71
N GLY A 33 0.74 6.00 -4.07
CA GLY A 33 -0.50 6.05 -3.31
C GLY A 33 -0.43 7.06 -2.16
N ILE A 34 0.66 7.05 -1.40
CA ILE A 34 0.90 8.00 -0.30
C ILE A 34 0.99 9.44 -0.82
N GLU A 35 1.66 9.67 -1.93
CA GLU A 35 1.77 10.99 -2.55
C GLU A 35 0.40 11.55 -2.98
N ALA A 36 -0.51 10.68 -3.41
CA ALA A 36 -1.88 11.07 -3.76
C ALA A 36 -2.80 11.27 -2.54
N ALA A 37 -2.39 10.83 -1.36
CA ALA A 37 -3.16 10.95 -0.11
C ALA A 37 -3.05 12.36 0.46
N LYS A 38 -3.89 13.26 -0.02
CA LYS A 38 -3.91 14.67 0.37
C LYS A 38 -5.32 15.26 0.30
N PRO A 39 -5.60 16.30 1.09
CA PRO A 39 -6.91 16.95 1.08
C PRO A 39 -7.32 17.41 -0.32
N GLY A 40 -8.58 17.21 -0.65
CA GLY A 40 -9.15 17.61 -1.94
C GLY A 40 -9.05 16.54 -3.04
N ASN A 41 -8.12 15.61 -2.94
CA ASN A 41 -8.14 14.40 -3.76
C ASN A 41 -9.26 13.47 -3.27
N ARG A 42 -9.58 12.46 -4.07
CA ARG A 42 -10.57 11.44 -3.74
C ARG A 42 -9.90 10.14 -3.31
N MET A 43 -10.61 9.30 -2.59
CA MET A 43 -10.09 7.98 -2.21
C MET A 43 -9.70 7.15 -3.45
N CYS A 44 -10.48 7.23 -4.54
CA CYS A 44 -10.12 6.57 -5.80
C CYS A 44 -8.81 7.09 -6.41
N ASP A 45 -8.42 8.33 -6.17
CA ASP A 45 -7.15 8.87 -6.68
C ASP A 45 -5.95 8.17 -6.04
N VAL A 46 -6.04 7.82 -4.75
CA VAL A 46 -5.01 7.05 -4.04
C VAL A 46 -4.91 5.64 -4.60
N ASP A 47 -6.04 4.96 -4.76
CA ASP A 47 -6.07 3.62 -5.35
C ASP A 47 -5.50 3.64 -6.78
N LEU A 48 -5.96 4.55 -7.62
CA LEU A 48 -5.52 4.64 -9.01
C LEU A 48 -4.04 5.01 -9.14
N ALA A 49 -3.52 5.86 -8.27
CA ALA A 49 -2.08 6.19 -8.27
C ALA A 49 -1.21 4.95 -8.08
N ALA A 50 -1.60 4.04 -7.18
CA ALA A 50 -0.90 2.77 -6.95
C ALA A 50 -1.22 1.75 -8.05
N ARG A 51 -2.49 1.54 -8.35
CA ARG A 51 -2.98 0.53 -9.30
C ARG A 51 -2.52 0.77 -10.73
N ASN A 52 -2.60 2.01 -11.22
CA ASN A 52 -2.18 2.33 -12.59
C ASN A 52 -0.69 2.07 -12.80
N TYR A 53 0.13 2.32 -11.81
CA TYR A 53 1.55 1.98 -11.88
C TYR A 53 1.78 0.46 -11.98
N ILE A 54 1.06 -0.31 -11.17
CA ILE A 54 1.11 -1.78 -11.21
C ILE A 54 0.65 -2.30 -12.58
N GLU A 55 -0.43 -1.73 -13.13
CA GLU A 55 -0.92 -2.08 -14.47
C GLU A 55 0.07 -1.73 -15.58
N GLU A 56 0.70 -0.55 -15.50
CA GLU A 56 1.74 -0.10 -16.44
C GLU A 56 2.92 -1.07 -16.48
N LYS A 57 3.24 -1.69 -15.34
CA LYS A 57 4.30 -2.71 -15.23
C LYS A 57 3.85 -4.11 -15.68
N GLY A 58 2.58 -4.30 -16.03
CA GLY A 58 2.04 -5.55 -16.55
C GLY A 58 1.41 -6.48 -15.50
N TYR A 59 1.18 -6.00 -14.27
CA TYR A 59 0.67 -6.82 -13.16
C TYR A 59 -0.72 -6.42 -12.67
N GLY A 60 -1.51 -5.74 -13.49
CA GLY A 60 -2.84 -5.25 -13.11
C GLY A 60 -3.79 -6.36 -12.67
N GLN A 61 -3.72 -7.55 -13.26
CA GLN A 61 -4.53 -8.71 -12.89
C GLN A 61 -4.09 -9.36 -11.57
N ASP A 62 -2.86 -9.10 -11.15
CA ASP A 62 -2.24 -9.68 -9.97
C ASP A 62 -2.36 -8.76 -8.73
N CYS A 63 -2.96 -7.58 -8.91
CA CYS A 63 -3.34 -6.65 -7.86
C CYS A 63 -4.81 -6.86 -7.52
N THR A 64 -5.09 -7.80 -6.62
CA THR A 64 -6.41 -8.43 -6.44
C THR A 64 -7.29 -7.80 -5.38
N HIS A 65 -6.80 -6.83 -4.61
CA HIS A 65 -7.56 -6.19 -3.55
C HIS A 65 -7.53 -4.66 -3.66
N ARG A 66 -8.42 -3.98 -2.93
CA ARG A 66 -8.39 -2.52 -2.79
C ARG A 66 -7.06 -2.05 -2.19
N THR A 67 -6.72 -0.80 -2.42
CA THR A 67 -5.44 -0.23 -1.96
C THR A 67 -5.45 0.10 -0.46
N GLY A 68 -6.62 0.17 0.18
CA GLY A 68 -6.64 0.40 1.61
C GLY A 68 -8.04 0.49 2.22
N HIS A 69 -8.06 0.82 3.50
CA HIS A 69 -9.27 0.96 4.32
C HIS A 69 -9.10 2.03 5.39
N SER A 70 -10.21 2.58 5.83
CA SER A 70 -10.22 3.46 7.00
C SER A 70 -9.92 2.68 8.27
N ILE A 71 -9.26 3.33 9.23
CA ILE A 71 -8.85 2.77 10.51
C ILE A 71 -9.01 3.85 11.60
N GLY A 72 -9.31 3.41 12.80
CA GLY A 72 -9.44 4.28 13.95
C GLY A 72 -9.44 3.48 15.25
N LEU A 73 -10.57 3.42 15.94
CA LEU A 73 -10.72 2.56 17.12
C LEU A 73 -10.78 1.09 16.75
N GLU A 74 -11.32 0.80 15.55
CA GLU A 74 -11.35 -0.52 14.94
C GLU A 74 -10.29 -0.61 13.85
N ASP A 75 -9.78 -1.81 13.60
CA ASP A 75 -8.82 -2.06 12.51
C ASP A 75 -9.44 -1.77 11.13
N HIS A 76 -10.72 -2.11 10.95
CA HIS A 76 -11.47 -1.79 9.74
C HIS A 76 -12.69 -0.96 10.10
N GLU A 77 -12.69 0.31 9.68
CA GLU A 77 -13.81 1.21 9.83
C GLU A 77 -14.49 1.48 8.48
N PHE A 78 -15.62 2.19 8.52
CA PHE A 78 -16.37 2.53 7.31
C PHE A 78 -15.53 3.43 6.38
N GLY A 79 -15.48 3.04 5.12
CA GLY A 79 -14.72 3.70 4.08
C GLY A 79 -13.54 2.87 3.59
N ASP A 80 -13.35 2.86 2.29
CA ASP A 80 -12.28 2.12 1.65
C ASP A 80 -11.53 2.98 0.63
N VAL A 81 -10.28 2.60 0.38
CA VAL A 81 -9.43 3.19 -0.67
C VAL A 81 -9.52 2.27 -1.87
N SER A 82 -10.50 2.51 -2.72
CA SER A 82 -10.76 1.71 -3.92
C SER A 82 -10.99 2.60 -5.14
N SER A 83 -10.86 2.02 -6.32
CA SER A 83 -11.04 2.73 -7.60
C SER A 83 -12.45 3.30 -7.79
N VAL A 84 -13.44 2.84 -7.04
CA VAL A 84 -14.82 3.27 -7.13
C VAL A 84 -15.26 4.24 -6.03
N ASN A 85 -14.43 4.46 -5.02
CA ASN A 85 -14.75 5.38 -3.92
C ASN A 85 -14.40 6.82 -4.30
N THR A 86 -15.41 7.63 -4.58
CA THR A 86 -15.28 9.03 -4.99
C THR A 86 -15.31 10.02 -3.82
N ASP A 87 -15.32 9.56 -2.59
CA ASP A 87 -15.32 10.43 -1.40
C ASP A 87 -14.07 11.30 -1.38
N ILE A 88 -14.26 12.57 -1.07
CA ILE A 88 -13.17 13.55 -0.97
C ILE A 88 -12.40 13.32 0.33
N ILE A 89 -11.09 13.28 0.22
CA ILE A 89 -10.16 13.16 1.35
C ILE A 89 -10.18 14.46 2.15
N LYS A 90 -10.33 14.33 3.47
CA LYS A 90 -10.39 15.45 4.41
C LYS A 90 -9.29 15.34 5.46
N VAL A 91 -8.84 16.51 5.93
CA VAL A 91 -7.90 16.61 7.07
C VAL A 91 -8.43 15.82 8.26
N GLY A 92 -7.55 15.09 8.92
CA GLY A 92 -7.85 14.28 10.11
C GLY A 92 -8.26 12.83 9.82
N GLN A 93 -8.50 12.48 8.55
CA GLN A 93 -8.76 11.08 8.19
C GLN A 93 -7.49 10.25 8.31
N CYS A 94 -7.67 8.98 8.71
CA CYS A 94 -6.61 8.00 8.79
C CYS A 94 -7.02 6.75 8.00
N PHE A 95 -6.16 6.29 7.10
CA PHE A 95 -6.42 5.09 6.32
C PHE A 95 -5.12 4.39 5.92
N SER A 96 -5.23 3.13 5.51
CA SER A 96 -4.10 2.35 5.02
C SER A 96 -3.84 2.60 3.53
N VAL A 97 -2.58 2.47 3.14
CA VAL A 97 -2.13 2.39 1.74
C VAL A 97 -1.30 1.12 1.61
N GLU A 98 -1.90 0.09 1.00
CA GLU A 98 -1.40 -1.29 1.06
C GLU A 98 -1.43 -2.03 -0.28
N PRO A 99 -0.85 -1.48 -1.35
CA PRO A 99 -0.81 -2.19 -2.62
C PRO A 99 -0.05 -3.51 -2.53
N GLY A 100 -0.44 -4.47 -3.34
CA GLY A 100 0.21 -5.76 -3.40
C GLY A 100 0.14 -6.39 -4.78
N ILE A 101 1.10 -7.26 -5.07
CA ILE A 101 1.14 -8.11 -6.26
C ILE A 101 1.30 -9.55 -5.81
N TYR A 102 0.44 -10.43 -6.31
CA TYR A 102 0.39 -11.84 -5.94
C TYR A 102 0.48 -12.72 -7.17
N LEU A 103 1.56 -13.49 -7.26
CA LEU A 103 1.87 -14.42 -8.34
C LEU A 103 1.93 -15.85 -7.77
N PRO A 104 0.78 -16.50 -7.52
CA PRO A 104 0.74 -17.79 -6.85
C PRO A 104 1.48 -18.88 -7.64
N ASP A 105 1.44 -18.86 -8.97
CA ASP A 105 2.13 -19.83 -9.82
C ASP A 105 3.67 -19.71 -9.73
N GLU A 106 4.18 -18.56 -9.34
CA GLU A 106 5.61 -18.30 -9.13
C GLU A 106 5.98 -18.31 -7.64
N ASN A 107 5.02 -18.57 -6.76
CA ASN A 107 5.19 -18.52 -5.30
C ASN A 107 5.76 -17.17 -4.82
N ILE A 108 5.29 -16.07 -5.41
CA ILE A 108 5.67 -14.70 -5.05
C ILE A 108 4.42 -13.95 -4.62
N GLY A 109 4.50 -13.29 -3.46
CA GLY A 109 3.50 -12.37 -2.99
C GLY A 109 4.17 -11.24 -2.24
N VAL A 110 3.87 -9.99 -2.60
CA VAL A 110 4.43 -8.80 -1.94
C VAL A 110 3.31 -7.83 -1.63
N ARG A 111 3.25 -7.39 -0.37
CA ARG A 111 2.42 -6.26 0.07
C ARG A 111 3.25 -5.34 0.95
N ILE A 112 3.11 -4.05 0.73
CA ILE A 112 3.72 -3.01 1.57
C ILE A 112 2.61 -2.07 2.00
N GLU A 113 2.40 -1.97 3.30
CA GLU A 113 1.33 -1.21 3.92
C GLU A 113 1.85 -0.20 4.91
N ASP A 114 1.35 1.02 4.80
CA ASP A 114 1.50 2.07 5.79
C ASP A 114 0.16 2.69 6.12
N LEU A 115 0.05 3.23 7.32
CA LEU A 115 -1.03 4.13 7.72
C LEU A 115 -0.64 5.57 7.41
N VAL A 116 -1.59 6.33 6.89
CA VAL A 116 -1.43 7.76 6.68
C VAL A 116 -2.47 8.54 7.47
N LEU A 117 -2.04 9.64 8.08
CA LEU A 117 -2.90 10.66 8.68
C LEU A 117 -2.92 11.87 7.75
N ILE A 118 -4.09 12.28 7.31
CA ILE A 118 -4.23 13.42 6.41
C ILE A 118 -4.05 14.72 7.16
N THR A 119 -3.10 15.53 6.69
CA THR A 119 -2.76 16.84 7.20
C THR A 119 -3.21 17.93 6.22
N GLU A 120 -3.09 19.20 6.61
CA GLU A 120 -3.44 20.33 5.73
C GLU A 120 -2.60 20.35 4.45
N ASP A 121 -1.33 19.91 4.51
CA ASP A 121 -0.37 19.97 3.41
C ASP A 121 -0.21 18.65 2.62
N GLY A 122 -0.87 17.59 3.07
CA GLY A 122 -0.74 16.27 2.45
C GLY A 122 -1.08 15.16 3.44
N CYS A 123 -0.10 14.34 3.80
CA CYS A 123 -0.27 13.32 4.84
C CYS A 123 1.03 13.08 5.61
N GLU A 124 0.86 12.51 6.79
CA GLU A 124 1.94 11.98 7.62
C GLU A 124 1.85 10.45 7.60
N VAL A 125 2.98 9.78 7.32
CA VAL A 125 3.10 8.32 7.43
C VAL A 125 3.36 7.97 8.88
N LEU A 126 2.46 7.19 9.49
CA LEU A 126 2.52 6.87 10.92
C LEU A 126 3.47 5.71 11.25
N ASN A 127 3.86 4.92 10.26
CA ASN A 127 4.76 3.79 10.43
C ASN A 127 6.17 4.18 9.97
N ASP A 128 7.18 3.93 10.79
CA ASP A 128 8.58 4.27 10.52
C ASP A 128 9.47 3.07 10.21
N TYR A 129 8.90 1.87 10.11
CA TYR A 129 9.65 0.67 9.75
C TYR A 129 10.17 0.75 8.31
N THR A 130 11.39 0.28 8.09
CA THR A 130 12.05 0.36 6.77
C THR A 130 11.21 -0.27 5.64
N LYS A 131 11.31 0.32 4.45
CA LYS A 131 10.79 -0.26 3.19
C LYS A 131 11.90 -0.86 2.32
N GLU A 132 13.13 -0.89 2.81
CA GLU A 132 14.19 -1.61 2.13
C GLU A 132 13.89 -3.10 2.14
N LEU A 133 14.27 -3.78 1.06
CA LEU A 133 14.09 -5.22 0.95
C LEU A 133 14.95 -5.93 2.00
N ILE A 134 14.31 -6.72 2.86
CA ILE A 134 14.99 -7.47 3.92
C ILE A 134 15.08 -8.94 3.52
N VAL A 135 16.27 -9.50 3.61
CA VAL A 135 16.53 -10.93 3.39
C VAL A 135 17.01 -11.54 4.70
N VAL A 136 16.28 -12.54 5.18
CA VAL A 136 16.65 -13.30 6.36
C VAL A 136 17.42 -14.55 5.90
N PRO A 137 18.64 -14.80 6.43
CA PRO A 137 19.39 -16.01 6.07
C PRO A 137 18.63 -17.29 6.43
N GLU A 138 18.78 -18.33 5.62
CA GLU A 138 18.41 -19.69 6.04
C GLU A 138 19.38 -20.20 7.11
N GLU A 139 18.85 -20.86 8.16
CA GLU A 139 19.70 -21.53 9.17
C GLU A 139 20.27 -22.85 8.65
#